data_842e748c0dabc7bafa6536b62fd971ac
#
_entry.id   842e748c0dabc7bafa6536b62fd971ac
#
_cell.length_a   1.000
_cell.length_b   1.000
_cell.length_c   1.000
_cell.angle_alpha   90.00
_cell.angle_beta   90.00
_cell.angle_gamma   90.00
#
_symmetry.space_group_name_H-M   'P 1'
#
loop_
_entity.id
_entity.type
_entity.pdbx_description
1 polymer ?
#
loop_
_entity_poly.entity_id
_entity_poly.type
_entity_poly.pdbx_seq_one_letter_code
_entity_poly.pdbx_strand_id
1 'polypeptide(L)'
;INGMGRIGRMVVRSIVECKNKNLKINHINNRSNSETTSKLIKYDSIHGKLNADLDYDPNHLIINKNKITFSQETKIENINWKKHDVDYVFECTGKFNSKEKLLAHIENGAKKVIVSAPCKNADKTIVFGVNENIITKEDKIISAASCTTNCLAPVISVLDEKFEIEKGFMTTIHAFTSDQRILDNSHKDPRRARSASQSIVPTSTGASKAIGEIIPNLKGKLEGIAMRVPTPNVSLVELVFCTKKDINIKKINDAF
;
A
#
# COMPACT_ATOMS: atom_id res chain seq x y z
N ILE A 1 2.67 -13.64 -3.35
CA ILE A 1 2.31 -12.26 -3.70
C ILE A 1 1.33 -12.32 -4.85
N ASN A 2 0.20 -11.64 -4.75
CA ASN A 2 -0.79 -11.53 -5.81
C ASN A 2 -0.75 -10.13 -6.46
N GLY A 3 -0.39 -10.07 -7.75
CA GLY A 3 -0.26 -8.84 -8.51
C GLY A 3 1.13 -8.22 -8.44
N MET A 4 1.75 -8.09 -9.61
CA MET A 4 3.10 -7.55 -9.80
C MET A 4 3.06 -6.17 -10.47
N GLY A 5 2.12 -5.34 -10.02
CA GLY A 5 2.09 -3.92 -10.31
C GLY A 5 3.22 -3.16 -9.57
N ARG A 6 3.06 -1.86 -9.43
CA ARG A 6 4.04 -1.02 -8.74
C ARG A 6 4.38 -1.55 -7.35
N ILE A 7 3.36 -1.79 -6.53
CA ILE A 7 3.53 -2.19 -5.13
C ILE A 7 4.07 -3.62 -5.00
N GLY A 8 3.49 -4.60 -5.71
CA GLY A 8 3.96 -5.99 -5.60
C GLY A 8 5.43 -6.16 -5.97
N ARG A 9 5.91 -5.44 -7.00
CA ARG A 9 7.34 -5.45 -7.35
C ARG A 9 8.21 -4.83 -6.24
N MET A 10 7.75 -3.75 -5.63
CA MET A 10 8.50 -3.14 -4.51
C MET A 10 8.53 -4.05 -3.28
N VAL A 11 7.45 -4.79 -2.98
CA VAL A 11 7.44 -5.80 -1.91
C VAL A 11 8.49 -6.89 -2.19
N VAL A 12 8.55 -7.41 -3.44
CA VAL A 12 9.59 -8.39 -3.82
C VAL A 12 10.99 -7.81 -3.62
N ARG A 13 11.24 -6.60 -4.15
CA ARG A 13 12.55 -5.95 -4.04
C ARG A 13 12.93 -5.72 -2.58
N SER A 14 12.02 -5.23 -1.77
CA SER A 14 12.24 -5.01 -0.34
C SER A 14 12.61 -6.31 0.39
N ILE A 15 11.91 -7.41 0.14
CA ILE A 15 12.24 -8.72 0.74
C ILE A 15 13.63 -9.19 0.30
N VAL A 16 13.99 -9.00 -0.97
CA VAL A 16 15.30 -9.40 -1.50
C VAL A 16 16.43 -8.53 -0.93
N GLU A 17 16.21 -7.23 -0.82
CA GLU A 17 17.22 -6.25 -0.37
C GLU A 17 17.42 -6.26 1.15
N CYS A 18 16.35 -6.42 1.95
CA CYS A 18 16.46 -6.41 3.41
C CYS A 18 17.10 -7.68 3.98
N LYS A 19 17.33 -8.72 3.16
CA LYS A 19 17.95 -10.00 3.55
C LYS A 19 17.31 -10.64 4.80
N ASN A 20 16.02 -10.38 5.02
CA ASN A 20 15.32 -10.95 6.17
C ASN A 20 15.11 -12.46 5.97
N LYS A 21 15.82 -13.27 6.76
CA LYS A 21 15.78 -14.73 6.67
C LYS A 21 14.44 -15.33 7.09
N ASN A 22 13.59 -14.58 7.78
CA ASN A 22 12.28 -15.04 8.24
C ASN A 22 11.19 -14.89 7.16
N LEU A 23 11.49 -14.19 6.05
CA LEU A 23 10.57 -14.00 4.94
C LEU A 23 11.09 -14.75 3.71
N LYS A 24 10.23 -15.61 3.15
CA LYS A 24 10.50 -16.35 1.93
C LYS A 24 9.35 -16.15 0.94
N ILE A 25 9.67 -15.85 -0.30
CA ILE A 25 8.67 -15.77 -1.38
C ILE A 25 8.54 -17.16 -1.98
N ASN A 26 7.40 -17.81 -1.76
CA ASN A 26 7.15 -19.16 -2.27
C ASN A 26 6.39 -19.15 -3.60
N HIS A 27 5.48 -18.17 -3.77
CA HIS A 27 4.65 -18.07 -4.95
C HIS A 27 4.34 -16.63 -5.35
N ILE A 28 4.33 -16.38 -6.66
CA ILE A 28 3.90 -15.13 -7.26
C ILE A 28 2.82 -15.41 -8.29
N ASN A 29 1.70 -14.72 -8.19
CA ASN A 29 0.68 -14.71 -9.22
C ASN A 29 0.63 -13.35 -9.91
N ASN A 30 0.63 -13.32 -11.25
CA ASN A 30 0.51 -12.10 -12.04
C ASN A 30 -0.11 -12.39 -13.40
N ARG A 31 -0.79 -11.40 -13.98
CA ARG A 31 -1.42 -11.55 -15.32
C ARG A 31 -0.42 -11.60 -16.46
N SER A 32 0.70 -10.89 -16.35
CA SER A 32 1.81 -10.98 -17.31
C SER A 32 2.64 -12.24 -17.04
N ASN A 33 3.34 -12.74 -18.03
CA ASN A 33 4.21 -13.91 -17.91
C ASN A 33 5.43 -13.66 -17.00
N SER A 34 6.12 -14.74 -16.65
CA SER A 34 7.30 -14.73 -15.79
C SER A 34 8.45 -13.90 -16.38
N GLU A 35 8.67 -13.96 -17.69
CA GLU A 35 9.69 -13.16 -18.39
C GLU A 35 9.50 -11.66 -18.18
N THR A 36 8.32 -11.15 -18.55
CA THR A 36 7.98 -9.73 -18.39
C THR A 36 8.05 -9.31 -16.93
N THR A 37 7.55 -10.16 -16.03
CA THR A 37 7.57 -9.90 -14.59
C THR A 37 9.01 -9.83 -14.06
N SER A 38 9.89 -10.75 -14.45
CA SER A 38 11.31 -10.76 -14.10
C SER A 38 12.01 -9.47 -14.53
N LYS A 39 11.84 -9.08 -15.81
CA LYS A 39 12.40 -7.83 -16.34
C LYS A 39 11.95 -6.59 -15.58
N LEU A 40 10.65 -6.51 -15.24
CA LEU A 40 10.10 -5.38 -14.49
C LEU A 40 10.51 -5.36 -13.01
N ILE A 41 10.84 -6.52 -12.41
CA ILE A 41 11.46 -6.56 -11.08
C ILE A 41 12.91 -6.09 -11.16
N LYS A 42 13.64 -6.55 -12.19
CA LYS A 42 15.07 -6.23 -12.37
C LYS A 42 15.32 -4.75 -12.64
N TYR A 43 14.50 -4.16 -13.52
CA TYR A 43 14.67 -2.78 -13.98
C TYR A 43 13.44 -1.95 -13.63
N ASP A 44 13.63 -0.94 -12.81
CA ASP A 44 12.59 -0.03 -12.41
C ASP A 44 12.96 1.40 -12.78
N SER A 45 12.04 2.14 -13.42
CA SER A 45 12.30 3.49 -13.91
C SER A 45 12.56 4.51 -12.80
N ILE A 46 12.15 4.20 -11.56
CA ILE A 46 12.30 5.10 -10.41
C ILE A 46 13.42 4.61 -9.48
N HIS A 47 13.40 3.31 -9.15
CA HIS A 47 14.32 2.70 -8.19
C HIS A 47 15.56 2.06 -8.86
N GLY A 48 15.68 2.17 -10.18
CA GLY A 48 16.83 1.65 -10.92
C GLY A 48 16.92 0.12 -10.95
N LYS A 49 18.11 -0.39 -11.24
CA LYS A 49 18.39 -1.82 -11.36
C LYS A 49 18.50 -2.48 -9.99
N LEU A 50 17.75 -3.56 -9.78
CA LEU A 50 17.86 -4.40 -8.58
C LEU A 50 19.22 -5.14 -8.58
N ASN A 51 19.95 -5.05 -7.47
CA ASN A 51 21.19 -5.78 -7.29
C ASN A 51 20.92 -7.22 -6.82
N ALA A 52 20.41 -8.04 -7.73
CA ALA A 52 20.13 -9.46 -7.53
C ALA A 52 20.22 -10.19 -8.88
N ASP A 53 20.53 -11.46 -8.86
CA ASP A 53 20.45 -12.31 -10.07
C ASP A 53 18.99 -12.69 -10.29
N LEU A 54 18.49 -12.44 -11.49
CA LEU A 54 17.13 -12.81 -11.88
C LEU A 54 17.16 -13.65 -13.15
N ASP A 55 16.44 -14.76 -13.07
CA ASP A 55 16.17 -15.65 -14.20
C ASP A 55 14.71 -16.12 -14.14
N TYR A 56 14.23 -16.82 -15.16
CA TYR A 56 12.85 -17.28 -15.25
C TYR A 56 12.71 -18.52 -16.12
N ASP A 57 11.69 -19.30 -15.83
CA ASP A 57 11.08 -20.25 -16.76
C ASP A 57 9.55 -20.01 -16.80
N PRO A 58 8.76 -20.68 -17.66
CA PRO A 58 7.32 -20.42 -17.78
C PRO A 58 6.55 -20.48 -16.45
N ASN A 59 7.00 -21.31 -15.51
CA ASN A 59 6.33 -21.59 -14.25
C ASN A 59 7.06 -21.06 -13.00
N HIS A 60 8.21 -20.38 -13.19
CA HIS A 60 9.00 -19.90 -12.07
C HIS A 60 9.68 -18.56 -12.35
N LEU A 61 9.88 -17.81 -11.29
CA LEU A 61 10.90 -16.77 -11.18
C LEU A 61 12.05 -17.29 -10.33
N ILE A 62 13.29 -16.96 -10.72
CA ILE A 62 14.49 -17.38 -10.01
C ILE A 62 15.21 -16.11 -9.54
N ILE A 63 15.30 -15.90 -8.24
CA ILE A 63 15.94 -14.72 -7.65
C ILE A 63 17.06 -15.20 -6.72
N ASN A 64 18.30 -14.80 -7.00
CA ASN A 64 19.49 -15.24 -6.24
C ASN A 64 19.50 -16.76 -6.04
N LYS A 65 19.26 -17.55 -7.11
CA LYS A 65 19.14 -19.01 -7.13
C LYS A 65 17.90 -19.58 -6.40
N ASN A 66 17.10 -18.77 -5.72
CA ASN A 66 15.86 -19.22 -5.11
C ASN A 66 14.77 -19.33 -6.17
N LYS A 67 14.23 -20.54 -6.33
CA LYS A 67 13.16 -20.82 -7.29
C LYS A 67 11.81 -20.52 -6.64
N ILE A 68 11.04 -19.60 -7.24
CA ILE A 68 9.74 -19.12 -6.80
C ILE A 68 8.71 -19.58 -7.83
N THR A 69 7.68 -20.31 -7.40
CA THR A 69 6.63 -20.75 -8.32
C THR A 69 5.83 -19.55 -8.86
N PHE A 70 5.38 -19.66 -10.10
CA PHE A 70 4.70 -18.57 -10.79
C PHE A 70 3.40 -19.05 -11.45
N SER A 71 2.33 -18.25 -11.34
CA SER A 71 1.05 -18.50 -12.02
C SER A 71 0.49 -17.24 -12.68
N GLN A 72 -0.45 -17.44 -13.62
CA GLN A 72 -1.10 -16.35 -14.38
C GLN A 72 -2.62 -16.36 -14.19
N GLU A 73 -3.06 -16.64 -12.97
CA GLU A 73 -4.48 -16.72 -12.66
C GLU A 73 -5.12 -15.33 -12.58
N THR A 74 -6.28 -15.17 -13.20
CA THR A 74 -7.08 -13.94 -13.18
C THR A 74 -8.16 -13.94 -12.12
N LYS A 75 -8.54 -15.12 -11.65
CA LYS A 75 -9.51 -15.36 -10.58
C LYS A 75 -8.78 -15.85 -9.34
N ILE A 76 -9.05 -15.25 -8.19
CA ILE A 76 -8.41 -15.63 -6.91
C ILE A 76 -8.71 -17.09 -6.58
N GLU A 77 -9.90 -17.55 -6.89
CA GLU A 77 -10.41 -18.90 -6.62
C GLU A 77 -9.57 -20.00 -7.27
N ASN A 78 -8.83 -19.65 -8.32
CA ASN A 78 -7.97 -20.60 -9.04
C ASN A 78 -6.53 -20.67 -8.48
N ILE A 79 -6.16 -19.77 -7.56
CA ILE A 79 -4.79 -19.73 -7.01
C ILE A 79 -4.72 -20.67 -5.80
N ASN A 80 -4.00 -21.77 -5.93
CA ASN A 80 -3.87 -22.75 -4.84
C ASN A 80 -2.67 -22.42 -3.94
N TRP A 81 -2.88 -21.56 -2.95
CA TRP A 81 -1.84 -21.14 -2.00
C TRP A 81 -1.31 -22.31 -1.16
N LYS A 82 -2.19 -23.25 -0.79
CA LYS A 82 -1.81 -24.44 -0.03
C LYS A 82 -0.78 -25.30 -0.76
N LYS A 83 -0.95 -25.49 -2.08
CA LYS A 83 -0.02 -26.25 -2.91
C LYS A 83 1.40 -25.64 -2.91
N HIS A 84 1.48 -24.34 -2.70
CA HIS A 84 2.73 -23.59 -2.73
C HIS A 84 3.30 -23.27 -1.35
N ASP A 85 2.72 -23.85 -0.28
CA ASP A 85 3.15 -23.64 1.10
C ASP A 85 3.21 -22.16 1.49
N VAL A 86 2.10 -21.44 1.23
CA VAL A 86 1.99 -19.99 1.46
C VAL A 86 1.20 -19.74 2.74
N ASP A 87 1.85 -19.11 3.72
CA ASP A 87 1.20 -18.66 4.94
C ASP A 87 0.49 -17.30 4.77
N TYR A 88 1.18 -16.34 4.15
CA TYR A 88 0.72 -14.96 4.00
C TYR A 88 0.61 -14.58 2.52
N VAL A 89 -0.54 -14.03 2.14
CA VAL A 89 -0.72 -13.46 0.81
C VAL A 89 -0.62 -11.93 0.90
N PHE A 90 0.32 -11.35 0.18
CA PHE A 90 0.32 -9.90 -0.09
C PHE A 90 -0.55 -9.63 -1.32
N GLU A 91 -1.74 -9.06 -1.08
CA GLU A 91 -2.66 -8.66 -2.14
C GLU A 91 -2.30 -7.28 -2.67
N CYS A 92 -1.70 -7.23 -3.85
CA CYS A 92 -1.14 -6.03 -4.46
C CYS A 92 -1.76 -5.68 -5.83
N THR A 93 -2.87 -6.31 -6.20
CA THR A 93 -3.52 -6.05 -7.51
C THR A 93 -4.27 -4.72 -7.56
N GLY A 94 -4.69 -4.20 -6.40
CA GLY A 94 -5.58 -3.03 -6.30
C GLY A 94 -7.03 -3.29 -6.75
N LYS A 95 -7.38 -4.53 -7.10
CA LYS A 95 -8.72 -4.92 -7.56
C LYS A 95 -9.60 -5.47 -6.45
N PHE A 96 -8.99 -6.15 -5.48
CA PHE A 96 -9.67 -6.82 -4.39
C PHE A 96 -9.48 -6.00 -3.11
N ASN A 97 -10.45 -5.14 -2.83
CA ASN A 97 -10.38 -4.14 -1.76
C ASN A 97 -11.55 -4.25 -0.77
N SER A 98 -12.12 -5.43 -0.63
CA SER A 98 -13.09 -5.74 0.42
C SER A 98 -12.86 -7.15 0.98
N LYS A 99 -13.15 -7.33 2.27
CA LYS A 99 -12.97 -8.60 2.97
C LYS A 99 -13.63 -9.77 2.23
N GLU A 100 -14.87 -9.57 1.76
CA GLU A 100 -15.67 -10.59 1.10
C GLU A 100 -14.95 -11.16 -0.14
N LYS A 101 -14.32 -10.28 -0.93
CA LYS A 101 -13.56 -10.70 -2.11
C LYS A 101 -12.26 -11.43 -1.77
N LEU A 102 -11.68 -11.12 -0.61
CA LEU A 102 -10.38 -11.63 -0.19
C LEU A 102 -10.46 -12.97 0.54
N LEU A 103 -11.66 -13.36 1.01
CA LEU A 103 -11.85 -14.65 1.67
C LEU A 103 -11.46 -15.83 0.78
N ALA A 104 -11.60 -15.72 -0.53
CA ALA A 104 -11.15 -16.74 -1.47
C ALA A 104 -9.66 -17.07 -1.35
N HIS A 105 -8.80 -16.13 -0.94
CA HIS A 105 -7.40 -16.45 -0.64
C HIS A 105 -7.27 -17.37 0.57
N ILE A 106 -8.10 -17.13 1.61
CA ILE A 106 -8.11 -17.96 2.82
C ILE A 106 -8.64 -19.36 2.51
N GLU A 107 -9.75 -19.43 1.77
CA GLU A 107 -10.35 -20.69 1.33
C GLU A 107 -9.38 -21.54 0.50
N ASN A 108 -8.52 -20.90 -0.28
CA ASN A 108 -7.49 -21.53 -1.09
C ASN A 108 -6.16 -21.80 -0.32
N GLY A 109 -6.17 -21.64 0.99
CA GLY A 109 -5.14 -22.13 1.88
C GLY A 109 -4.17 -21.09 2.46
N ALA A 110 -4.33 -19.81 2.18
CA ALA A 110 -3.59 -18.77 2.89
C ALA A 110 -4.05 -18.67 4.35
N LYS A 111 -3.13 -18.48 5.29
CA LYS A 111 -3.49 -18.24 6.69
C LYS A 111 -3.97 -16.81 6.94
N LYS A 112 -3.31 -15.84 6.31
CA LYS A 112 -3.64 -14.40 6.39
C LYS A 112 -3.44 -13.70 5.05
N VAL A 113 -4.17 -12.62 4.84
CA VAL A 113 -4.01 -11.73 3.68
C VAL A 113 -3.66 -10.33 4.17
N ILE A 114 -2.60 -9.77 3.64
CA ILE A 114 -2.19 -8.37 3.84
C ILE A 114 -2.49 -7.61 2.56
N VAL A 115 -3.40 -6.65 2.65
CA VAL A 115 -3.84 -5.85 1.50
C VAL A 115 -3.03 -4.56 1.44
N SER A 116 -2.35 -4.32 0.34
CA SER A 116 -1.53 -3.12 0.12
C SER A 116 -2.33 -1.85 -0.21
N ALA A 117 -3.56 -1.77 0.26
CA ALA A 117 -4.50 -0.70 -0.03
C ALA A 117 -5.59 -0.62 1.07
N PRO A 118 -6.36 0.48 1.16
CA PRO A 118 -7.56 0.51 1.97
C PRO A 118 -8.51 -0.63 1.60
N CYS A 119 -9.01 -1.34 2.60
CA CYS A 119 -9.85 -2.52 2.41
C CYS A 119 -11.14 -2.39 3.22
N LYS A 120 -12.28 -2.44 2.51
CA LYS A 120 -13.59 -2.39 3.14
C LYS A 120 -13.82 -3.65 3.99
N ASN A 121 -14.29 -3.46 5.23
CA ASN A 121 -14.60 -4.53 6.17
C ASN A 121 -13.39 -5.42 6.51
N ALA A 122 -12.14 -4.94 6.35
CA ALA A 122 -10.96 -5.66 6.85
C ALA A 122 -11.08 -5.93 8.36
N ASP A 123 -10.46 -7.00 8.85
CA ASP A 123 -10.46 -7.30 10.28
C ASP A 123 -9.73 -6.18 11.04
N LYS A 124 -8.64 -5.68 10.47
CA LYS A 124 -7.89 -4.54 10.98
C LYS A 124 -7.36 -3.68 9.83
N THR A 125 -7.29 -2.37 10.07
CA THR A 125 -6.51 -1.42 9.26
C THR A 125 -5.33 -0.97 10.08
N ILE A 126 -4.11 -1.20 9.58
CA ILE A 126 -2.87 -1.03 10.34
C ILE A 126 -1.95 -0.01 9.66
N VAL A 127 -1.36 0.83 10.49
CA VAL A 127 -0.16 1.61 10.17
C VAL A 127 0.93 1.19 11.16
N PHE A 128 2.01 0.61 10.62
CA PHE A 128 3.13 0.14 11.43
C PHE A 128 3.77 1.30 12.21
N GLY A 129 4.08 1.07 13.47
CA GLY A 129 4.58 2.09 14.41
C GLY A 129 3.49 2.93 15.08
N VAL A 130 2.20 2.67 14.77
CA VAL A 130 1.06 3.41 15.36
C VAL A 130 0.08 2.48 16.07
N ASN A 131 -0.40 1.43 15.38
CA ASN A 131 -1.45 0.57 15.92
C ASN A 131 -1.27 -0.93 15.59
N GLU A 132 -0.09 -1.40 15.21
CA GLU A 132 0.14 -2.82 14.90
C GLU A 132 -0.09 -3.77 16.07
N ASN A 133 -0.04 -3.25 17.29
CA ASN A 133 -0.29 -4.01 18.52
C ASN A 133 -1.73 -4.51 18.68
N ILE A 134 -2.68 -3.99 17.88
CA ILE A 134 -4.07 -4.46 17.88
C ILE A 134 -4.31 -5.71 17.06
N ILE A 135 -3.30 -6.20 16.31
CA ILE A 135 -3.41 -7.43 15.51
C ILE A 135 -3.49 -8.65 16.43
N THR A 136 -4.48 -9.49 16.16
CA THR A 136 -4.66 -10.76 16.87
C THR A 136 -4.41 -11.97 15.97
N LYS A 137 -4.41 -13.16 16.56
CA LYS A 137 -4.26 -14.41 15.79
C LYS A 137 -5.48 -14.71 14.91
N GLU A 138 -6.63 -14.24 15.32
CA GLU A 138 -7.93 -14.44 14.66
C GLU A 138 -8.09 -13.56 13.41
N ASP A 139 -7.37 -12.44 13.35
CA ASP A 139 -7.44 -11.52 12.20
C ASP A 139 -6.86 -12.18 10.95
N LYS A 140 -7.67 -12.31 9.91
CA LYS A 140 -7.31 -12.97 8.64
C LYS A 140 -7.02 -11.98 7.52
N ILE A 141 -7.77 -10.89 7.45
CA ILE A 141 -7.66 -9.86 6.41
C ILE A 141 -7.23 -8.54 7.03
N ILE A 142 -5.99 -8.15 6.75
CA ILE A 142 -5.37 -6.96 7.32
C ILE A 142 -5.09 -5.95 6.21
N SER A 143 -5.63 -4.75 6.34
CA SER A 143 -5.31 -3.64 5.44
C SER A 143 -4.08 -2.89 5.93
N ALA A 144 -3.12 -2.65 5.04
CA ALA A 144 -1.97 -1.77 5.28
C ALA A 144 -2.30 -0.29 5.01
N ALA A 145 -3.57 0.08 5.04
CA ALA A 145 -4.06 1.44 4.80
C ALA A 145 -3.64 2.03 3.43
N SER A 146 -3.62 3.35 3.30
CA SER A 146 -3.14 4.05 2.11
C SER A 146 -1.75 4.66 2.32
N CYS A 147 -1.08 5.01 1.24
CA CYS A 147 0.22 5.69 1.29
C CYS A 147 0.15 7.00 2.08
N THR A 148 -0.87 7.83 1.84
CA THR A 148 -1.08 9.09 2.58
C THR A 148 -1.37 8.83 4.05
N THR A 149 -2.15 7.79 4.37
CA THR A 149 -2.43 7.41 5.76
C THR A 149 -1.16 6.95 6.48
N ASN A 150 -0.31 6.17 5.81
CA ASN A 150 0.98 5.74 6.38
C ASN A 150 1.96 6.91 6.61
N CYS A 151 1.85 7.98 5.82
CA CYS A 151 2.62 9.21 6.04
C CYS A 151 2.06 10.02 7.24
N LEU A 152 0.74 10.21 7.29
CA LEU A 152 0.08 11.09 8.23
C LEU A 152 -0.03 10.50 9.64
N ALA A 153 -0.38 9.22 9.77
CA ALA A 153 -0.69 8.61 11.05
C ALA A 153 0.46 8.65 12.07
N PRO A 154 1.73 8.34 11.72
CA PRO A 154 2.85 8.47 12.66
C PRO A 154 3.04 9.89 13.17
N VAL A 155 2.95 10.88 12.27
CA VAL A 155 3.11 12.30 12.63
C VAL A 155 1.99 12.75 13.56
N ILE A 156 0.75 12.44 13.19
CA ILE A 156 -0.41 12.93 13.94
C ILE A 156 -0.59 12.18 15.27
N SER A 157 -0.10 10.94 15.39
CA SER A 157 -0.12 10.21 16.67
C SER A 157 0.76 10.89 17.72
N VAL A 158 1.96 11.33 17.33
CA VAL A 158 2.87 12.09 18.22
C VAL A 158 2.25 13.44 18.60
N LEU A 159 1.69 14.15 17.63
CA LEU A 159 1.06 15.45 17.89
C LEU A 159 -0.17 15.34 18.78
N ASP A 160 -1.04 14.34 18.58
CA ASP A 160 -2.23 14.14 19.43
C ASP A 160 -1.84 13.74 20.86
N GLU A 161 -0.88 12.82 21.01
CA GLU A 161 -0.39 12.40 22.33
C GLU A 161 0.18 13.57 23.15
N LYS A 162 0.96 14.43 22.53
CA LYS A 162 1.64 15.55 23.20
C LYS A 162 0.74 16.77 23.39
N PHE A 163 -0.07 17.10 22.38
CA PHE A 163 -0.72 18.43 22.30
C PHE A 163 -2.25 18.37 22.21
N GLU A 164 -2.87 17.21 22.08
CA GLU A 164 -4.33 17.00 22.01
C GLU A 164 -4.98 17.76 20.85
N ILE A 165 -4.96 17.15 19.67
CA ILE A 165 -5.55 17.75 18.46
C ILE A 165 -7.07 17.89 18.60
N GLU A 166 -7.57 19.08 18.36
CA GLU A 166 -9.00 19.38 18.34
C GLU A 166 -9.59 19.21 16.93
N LYS A 167 -8.91 19.75 15.93
CA LYS A 167 -9.30 19.70 14.53
C LYS A 167 -8.10 19.93 13.63
N GLY A 168 -8.20 19.47 12.39
CA GLY A 168 -7.16 19.72 11.39
C GLY A 168 -7.64 19.51 9.98
N PHE A 169 -6.87 20.06 9.05
CA PHE A 169 -7.07 19.89 7.62
C PHE A 169 -5.75 19.48 6.97
N MET A 170 -5.77 18.44 6.16
CA MET A 170 -4.59 18.00 5.45
C MET A 170 -4.72 18.17 3.94
N THR A 171 -3.66 18.63 3.30
CA THR A 171 -3.51 18.63 1.86
C THR A 171 -2.40 17.66 1.49
N THR A 172 -2.70 16.65 0.66
CA THR A 172 -1.63 15.83 0.11
C THR A 172 -1.30 16.27 -1.31
N ILE A 173 -0.07 16.73 -1.51
CA ILE A 173 0.52 16.96 -2.82
C ILE A 173 1.07 15.63 -3.30
N HIS A 174 0.33 14.97 -4.19
CA HIS A 174 0.46 13.54 -4.39
C HIS A 174 0.90 13.20 -5.82
N ALA A 175 1.94 12.39 -5.94
CA ALA A 175 2.35 11.80 -7.21
C ALA A 175 1.15 11.12 -7.91
N PHE A 176 1.13 11.13 -9.24
CA PHE A 176 0.12 10.38 -9.96
C PHE A 176 0.27 8.87 -9.75
N THR A 177 -0.82 8.15 -9.87
CA THR A 177 -0.85 6.69 -9.73
C THR A 177 -1.52 6.05 -10.93
N SER A 178 -1.48 4.73 -11.03
CA SER A 178 -2.17 3.98 -12.10
C SER A 178 -3.70 4.15 -12.09
N ASP A 179 -4.28 4.76 -11.05
CA ASP A 179 -5.68 5.14 -11.01
C ASP A 179 -5.98 6.33 -11.94
N GLN A 180 -5.01 7.22 -12.16
CA GLN A 180 -5.13 8.30 -13.12
C GLN A 180 -4.78 7.83 -14.54
N ARG A 181 -5.28 8.55 -15.54
CA ARG A 181 -4.95 8.28 -16.96
C ARG A 181 -3.69 9.02 -17.37
N ILE A 182 -2.78 8.35 -18.06
CA ILE A 182 -1.58 8.99 -18.64
C ILE A 182 -1.97 9.90 -19.81
N LEU A 183 -2.85 9.40 -20.68
CA LEU A 183 -3.55 10.19 -21.70
C LEU A 183 -5.04 10.21 -21.37
N ASP A 184 -5.77 11.20 -21.89
CA ASP A 184 -7.21 11.35 -21.68
C ASP A 184 -7.95 10.05 -21.98
N ASN A 185 -8.69 9.51 -21.01
CA ASN A 185 -9.48 8.30 -21.16
C ASN A 185 -10.57 8.25 -20.06
N SER A 186 -11.61 7.43 -20.29
CA SER A 186 -12.73 7.33 -19.35
C SER A 186 -12.30 6.93 -17.94
N HIS A 187 -12.86 7.60 -16.96
CA HIS A 187 -12.71 7.36 -15.54
C HIS A 187 -13.97 7.81 -14.80
N LYS A 188 -14.32 7.15 -13.68
CA LYS A 188 -15.50 7.53 -12.86
C LYS A 188 -15.41 8.93 -12.24
N ASP A 189 -14.21 9.41 -11.92
CA ASP A 189 -13.94 10.81 -11.56
C ASP A 189 -13.42 11.54 -12.82
N PRO A 190 -14.16 12.52 -13.37
CA PRO A 190 -13.76 13.23 -14.58
C PRO A 190 -12.40 13.92 -14.48
N ARG A 191 -11.99 14.33 -13.27
CA ARG A 191 -10.69 14.96 -13.05
C ARG A 191 -9.54 13.96 -13.24
N ARG A 192 -9.74 12.70 -12.89
CA ARG A 192 -8.76 11.61 -13.10
C ARG A 192 -8.80 11.02 -14.51
N ALA A 193 -9.75 11.45 -15.32
CA ALA A 193 -9.87 11.08 -16.74
C ALA A 193 -8.87 11.86 -17.63
N ARG A 194 -8.28 12.92 -17.11
CA ARG A 194 -7.34 13.79 -17.82
C ARG A 194 -5.90 13.31 -17.65
N SER A 195 -5.03 13.73 -18.56
CA SER A 195 -3.61 13.39 -18.56
C SER A 195 -2.92 13.74 -17.24
N ALA A 196 -2.42 12.74 -16.55
CA ALA A 196 -1.80 12.88 -15.23
C ALA A 196 -0.44 13.58 -15.25
N SER A 197 0.19 13.69 -16.43
CA SER A 197 1.55 14.20 -16.60
C SER A 197 1.64 15.68 -16.91
N GLN A 198 0.51 16.41 -16.96
CA GLN A 198 0.50 17.79 -17.49
C GLN A 198 0.13 18.85 -16.45
N SER A 199 -0.80 18.55 -15.54
CA SER A 199 -1.38 19.57 -14.67
C SER A 199 -1.52 19.10 -13.23
N ILE A 200 -1.66 20.07 -12.30
CA ILE A 200 -2.10 19.79 -10.94
C ILE A 200 -3.60 19.50 -10.97
N VAL A 201 -4.01 18.36 -10.42
CA VAL A 201 -5.40 17.89 -10.44
C VAL A 201 -5.93 17.74 -9.01
N PRO A 202 -6.86 18.58 -8.56
CA PRO A 202 -7.50 18.40 -7.26
C PRO A 202 -8.42 17.18 -7.28
N THR A 203 -8.33 16.33 -6.25
CA THR A 203 -9.20 15.15 -6.09
C THR A 203 -9.56 14.93 -4.63
N SER A 204 -10.57 14.10 -4.39
CA SER A 204 -10.86 13.62 -3.04
C SER A 204 -9.79 12.66 -2.53
N THR A 205 -9.67 12.55 -1.22
CA THR A 205 -8.88 11.54 -0.52
C THR A 205 -9.67 10.95 0.65
N GLY A 206 -9.47 9.67 0.91
CA GLY A 206 -10.04 9.01 2.10
C GLY A 206 -9.08 8.97 3.29
N ALA A 207 -7.88 9.54 3.16
CA ALA A 207 -6.84 9.39 4.17
C ALA A 207 -7.19 10.04 5.52
N SER A 208 -7.81 11.23 5.50
CA SER A 208 -8.25 11.91 6.74
C SER A 208 -9.29 11.09 7.52
N LYS A 209 -10.23 10.46 6.81
CA LYS A 209 -11.23 9.57 7.44
C LYS A 209 -10.59 8.31 8.01
N ALA A 210 -9.62 7.73 7.30
CA ALA A 210 -8.91 6.52 7.74
C ALA A 210 -8.09 6.75 9.02
N ILE A 211 -7.64 7.97 9.30
CA ILE A 211 -6.97 8.29 10.58
C ILE A 211 -7.89 7.98 11.77
N GLY A 212 -9.17 8.26 11.68
CA GLY A 212 -10.12 7.95 12.76
C GLY A 212 -10.35 6.45 13.00
N GLU A 213 -9.98 5.58 12.04
CA GLU A 213 -9.98 4.12 12.23
C GLU A 213 -8.71 3.65 12.95
N ILE A 214 -7.59 4.34 12.73
CA ILE A 214 -6.26 4.01 13.26
C ILE A 214 -6.05 4.63 14.63
N ILE A 215 -6.48 5.90 14.79
CA ILE A 215 -6.41 6.68 16.03
C ILE A 215 -7.83 7.12 16.40
N PRO A 216 -8.57 6.33 17.17
CA PRO A 216 -10.00 6.57 17.44
C PRO A 216 -10.33 7.95 18.01
N ASN A 217 -9.44 8.53 18.81
CA ASN A 217 -9.59 9.87 19.38
C ASN A 217 -9.70 10.99 18.33
N LEU A 218 -9.21 10.74 17.13
CA LEU A 218 -9.22 11.70 16.02
C LEU A 218 -10.38 11.50 15.04
N LYS A 219 -11.31 10.59 15.34
CA LYS A 219 -12.47 10.34 14.49
C LYS A 219 -13.31 11.61 14.32
N GLY A 220 -13.49 12.04 13.07
CA GLY A 220 -14.26 13.23 12.72
C GLY A 220 -13.56 14.58 12.96
N LYS A 221 -12.32 14.58 13.45
CA LYS A 221 -11.57 15.82 13.70
C LYS A 221 -10.72 16.28 12.50
N LEU A 222 -10.56 15.43 11.51
CA LEU A 222 -9.69 15.69 10.36
C LEU A 222 -10.47 15.65 9.06
N GLU A 223 -10.22 16.64 8.21
CA GLU A 223 -10.66 16.70 6.82
C GLU A 223 -9.43 16.81 5.89
N GLY A 224 -9.64 16.65 4.59
CA GLY A 224 -8.52 16.81 3.67
C GLY A 224 -8.86 16.62 2.21
N ILE A 225 -7.93 17.10 1.37
CA ILE A 225 -7.98 16.99 -0.09
C ILE A 225 -6.65 16.45 -0.64
N ALA A 226 -6.68 16.03 -1.90
CA ALA A 226 -5.48 15.65 -2.64
C ALA A 226 -5.28 16.54 -3.85
N MET A 227 -4.06 17.03 -4.03
CA MET A 227 -3.59 17.70 -5.24
C MET A 227 -2.65 16.74 -5.96
N ARG A 228 -3.13 16.10 -7.04
CA ARG A 228 -2.30 15.24 -7.87
C ARG A 228 -1.37 16.08 -8.72
N VAL A 229 -0.08 15.75 -8.70
CA VAL A 229 0.97 16.48 -9.43
C VAL A 229 1.66 15.58 -10.45
N PRO A 230 2.23 16.16 -11.54
CA PRO A 230 2.87 15.40 -12.63
C PRO A 230 4.24 14.83 -12.23
N THR A 231 4.30 14.12 -11.13
CA THR A 231 5.50 13.41 -10.65
C THR A 231 5.21 11.92 -10.51
N PRO A 232 6.15 11.04 -10.87
CA PRO A 232 5.92 9.60 -10.87
C PRO A 232 6.06 8.96 -9.49
N ASN A 233 6.66 9.67 -8.54
CA ASN A 233 6.94 9.16 -7.20
C ASN A 233 7.10 10.31 -6.21
N VAL A 234 7.02 9.99 -4.91
CA VAL A 234 7.09 10.89 -3.76
C VAL A 234 5.87 11.80 -3.67
N SER A 235 5.33 11.89 -2.48
CA SER A 235 4.21 12.76 -2.13
C SER A 235 4.56 13.52 -0.85
N LEU A 236 3.90 14.65 -0.65
CA LEU A 236 4.04 15.49 0.53
C LEU A 236 2.68 15.62 1.21
N VAL A 237 2.66 15.68 2.52
CA VAL A 237 1.46 16.02 3.30
C VAL A 237 1.73 17.35 4.01
N GLU A 238 0.85 18.31 3.78
CA GLU A 238 0.72 19.53 4.57
C GLU A 238 -0.40 19.31 5.58
N LEU A 239 -0.16 19.63 6.84
CA LEU A 239 -1.13 19.51 7.92
C LEU A 239 -1.27 20.85 8.65
N VAL A 240 -2.48 21.39 8.64
CA VAL A 240 -2.88 22.54 9.46
C VAL A 240 -3.79 22.03 10.56
N PHE A 241 -3.50 22.37 11.81
CA PHE A 241 -4.24 21.83 12.96
C PHE A 241 -4.33 22.80 14.12
N CYS A 242 -5.34 22.59 14.98
CA CYS A 242 -5.49 23.26 16.26
C CYS A 242 -5.35 22.23 17.38
N THR A 243 -4.77 22.65 18.48
CA THR A 243 -4.53 21.83 19.68
C THR A 243 -5.16 22.49 20.91
N LYS A 244 -5.49 21.68 21.90
CA LYS A 244 -5.95 22.19 23.22
C LYS A 244 -4.80 22.79 24.02
N LYS A 245 -3.61 22.21 23.91
CA LYS A 245 -2.42 22.68 24.63
C LYS A 245 -1.68 23.72 23.79
N ASP A 246 -1.06 24.69 24.45
CA ASP A 246 -0.22 25.68 23.79
C ASP A 246 0.99 25.06 23.13
N ILE A 247 1.19 25.39 21.88
CA ILE A 247 2.28 24.92 21.03
C ILE A 247 3.17 26.08 20.56
N ASN A 248 4.42 25.76 20.31
CA ASN A 248 5.36 26.58 19.56
C ASN A 248 6.27 25.68 18.73
N ILE A 249 7.02 26.29 17.82
CA ILE A 249 7.91 25.57 16.89
C ILE A 249 8.88 24.64 17.63
N LYS A 250 9.48 25.12 18.74
CA LYS A 250 10.43 24.34 19.52
C LYS A 250 9.76 23.09 20.11
N LYS A 251 8.63 23.26 20.78
CA LYS A 251 7.88 22.12 21.38
C LYS A 251 7.48 21.07 20.35
N ILE A 252 7.07 21.51 19.16
CA ILE A 252 6.70 20.60 18.08
C ILE A 252 7.92 19.81 17.61
N ASN A 253 9.04 20.49 17.29
CA ASN A 253 10.25 19.84 16.81
C ASN A 253 10.88 18.91 17.85
N ASP A 254 10.82 19.27 19.14
CA ASP A 254 11.32 18.44 20.25
C ASP A 254 10.44 17.17 20.48
N ALA A 255 9.25 17.09 19.89
CA ALA A 255 8.36 15.94 20.00
C ALA A 255 8.70 14.81 19.00
N PHE A 256 9.46 15.12 17.95
CA PHE A 256 9.94 14.19 16.89
C PHE A 256 11.44 13.89 17.05
#